data_5e08cdbc6291638a67cb82dd98aa7dd8
#
_entry.id   5e08cdbc6291638a67cb82dd98aa7dd8
#
_cell.length_a   1.000
_cell.length_b   1.000
_cell.length_c   1.000
_cell.angle_alpha   90.00
_cell.angle_beta   90.00
_cell.angle_gamma   90.00
#
_symmetry.space_group_name_H-M   'P 1'
#
loop_
_entity.id
_entity.type
_entity.pdbx_description
1 polymer ?
#
loop_
_entity_poly.entity_id
_entity_poly.type
_entity_poly.pdbx_seq_one_letter_code
_entity_poly.pdbx_strand_id
1 'polypeptide(L)'
;MAIQEIIRMGHPTLREAAKPFPADEIGAPQFLDLVADLKDTLAATGNGIGLAAPQIDVGFRVAVIDIPDPVTRYGPVTPMPFTVYVNPTISVINETVMGYWEGCLSVPNMMGFVERPQHIKVAYFDENGQPQSIELQGFLATVFQHEFDHLDGVLYVDRLKDTRLFSFDTEYAAYHLSRGMTPNNEEQ
;
A
#
# COMPACT_ATOMS: atom_id res chain seq x y z
N MET A 1 22.66 -3.96 0.66
CA MET A 1 21.80 -2.78 0.61
C MET A 1 21.86 -2.23 -0.81
N ALA A 2 20.80 -2.41 -1.56
CA ALA A 2 20.72 -1.88 -2.92
C ALA A 2 19.28 -1.39 -3.17
N ILE A 3 19.17 -0.25 -3.85
CA ILE A 3 17.88 0.19 -4.41
C ILE A 3 17.49 -0.82 -5.46
N GLN A 4 16.34 -1.47 -5.28
CA GLN A 4 15.82 -2.47 -6.20
C GLN A 4 14.94 -1.81 -7.28
N GLU A 5 14.84 -2.46 -8.44
CA GLU A 5 13.89 -2.05 -9.45
C GLU A 5 12.46 -2.37 -8.97
N ILE A 6 11.55 -1.38 -9.04
CA ILE A 6 10.14 -1.61 -8.79
C ILE A 6 9.52 -2.15 -10.08
N ILE A 7 9.09 -3.41 -10.05
CA ILE A 7 8.43 -4.07 -11.18
C ILE A 7 7.04 -3.49 -11.41
N ARG A 8 6.58 -3.50 -12.66
CA ARG A 8 5.35 -2.82 -13.06
C ARG A 8 4.23 -3.81 -13.37
N MET A 9 3.01 -3.30 -13.34
CA MET A 9 1.81 -4.03 -13.78
C MET A 9 2.05 -4.73 -15.12
N GLY A 10 1.80 -6.03 -15.17
CA GLY A 10 2.15 -6.95 -16.27
C GLY A 10 3.22 -7.95 -15.87
N HIS A 11 4.04 -7.67 -14.84
CA HIS A 11 4.96 -8.65 -14.29
C HIS A 11 4.19 -9.75 -13.53
N PRO A 12 4.49 -11.05 -13.74
CA PRO A 12 3.71 -12.14 -13.14
C PRO A 12 3.73 -12.14 -11.62
N THR A 13 4.85 -11.83 -10.97
CA THR A 13 4.97 -11.78 -9.50
C THR A 13 3.93 -10.88 -8.85
N LEU A 14 3.51 -9.77 -9.51
CA LEU A 14 2.46 -8.88 -8.99
C LEU A 14 1.06 -9.49 -9.04
N ARG A 15 0.90 -10.68 -9.64
CA ARG A 15 -0.37 -11.39 -9.78
C ARG A 15 -0.39 -12.72 -9.03
N GLU A 16 0.68 -13.02 -8.30
CA GLU A 16 0.80 -14.22 -7.49
C GLU A 16 0.60 -13.88 -6.00
N ALA A 17 -0.12 -14.73 -5.28
CA ALA A 17 -0.19 -14.61 -3.84
C ALA A 17 1.17 -14.94 -3.22
N ALA A 18 1.72 -13.98 -2.48
CA ALA A 18 3.01 -14.12 -1.82
C ALA A 18 2.94 -15.18 -0.70
N LYS A 19 4.01 -15.94 -0.57
CA LYS A 19 4.15 -16.99 0.45
C LYS A 19 4.38 -16.36 1.84
N PRO A 20 3.87 -16.95 2.91
CA PRO A 20 4.25 -16.54 4.25
C PRO A 20 5.78 -16.55 4.41
N PHE A 21 6.33 -15.50 5.03
CA PHE A 21 7.73 -15.51 5.42
C PHE A 21 7.92 -16.47 6.59
N PRO A 22 8.93 -17.37 6.57
CA PRO A 22 9.17 -18.31 7.67
C PRO A 22 9.42 -17.59 8.98
N ALA A 23 8.64 -17.92 10.02
CA ALA A 23 8.69 -17.20 11.30
C ALA A 23 10.04 -17.36 12.03
N ASP A 24 10.71 -18.49 11.86
CA ASP A 24 12.02 -18.80 12.42
C ASP A 24 13.19 -18.15 11.67
N GLU A 25 12.92 -17.56 10.49
CA GLU A 25 13.89 -16.82 9.70
C GLU A 25 13.76 -15.29 9.88
N ILE A 26 12.78 -14.80 10.64
CA ILE A 26 12.68 -13.37 10.97
C ILE A 26 13.90 -12.97 11.80
N GLY A 27 14.61 -11.92 11.33
CA GLY A 27 15.88 -11.48 11.91
C GLY A 27 17.12 -12.17 11.35
N ALA A 28 16.98 -13.22 10.52
CA ALA A 28 18.11 -13.82 9.80
C ALA A 28 18.69 -12.85 8.74
N PRO A 29 19.94 -13.04 8.29
CA PRO A 29 20.57 -12.14 7.34
C PRO A 29 19.74 -11.85 6.08
N GLN A 30 19.14 -12.86 5.46
CA GLN A 30 18.30 -12.69 4.28
C GLN A 30 17.03 -11.86 4.55
N PHE A 31 16.46 -11.94 5.75
CA PHE A 31 15.34 -11.09 6.15
C PHE A 31 15.79 -9.62 6.32
N LEU A 32 16.92 -9.43 6.99
CA LEU A 32 17.48 -8.09 7.20
C LEU A 32 17.88 -7.42 5.88
N ASP A 33 18.42 -8.19 4.93
CA ASP A 33 18.72 -7.71 3.59
C ASP A 33 17.45 -7.30 2.85
N LEU A 34 16.38 -8.12 2.89
CA LEU A 34 15.09 -7.78 2.29
C LEU A 34 14.49 -6.50 2.90
N VAL A 35 14.52 -6.36 4.23
CA VAL A 35 14.01 -5.14 4.91
C VAL A 35 14.83 -3.92 4.52
N ALA A 36 16.16 -4.05 4.42
CA ALA A 36 17.03 -2.96 3.99
C ALA A 36 16.75 -2.56 2.53
N ASP A 37 16.57 -3.53 1.63
CA ASP A 37 16.26 -3.28 0.23
C ASP A 37 14.89 -2.58 0.08
N LEU A 38 13.86 -3.02 0.82
CA LEU A 38 12.54 -2.37 0.85
C LEU A 38 12.66 -0.92 1.34
N LYS A 39 13.40 -0.69 2.43
CA LYS A 39 13.60 0.63 3.01
C LYS A 39 14.31 1.59 2.06
N ASP A 40 15.44 1.15 1.50
CA ASP A 40 16.24 1.97 0.61
C ASP A 40 15.49 2.27 -0.69
N THR A 41 14.76 1.27 -1.22
CA THR A 41 13.94 1.42 -2.42
C THR A 41 12.78 2.38 -2.19
N LEU A 42 12.03 2.23 -1.07
CA LEU A 42 10.95 3.15 -0.73
C LEU A 42 11.46 4.59 -0.59
N ALA A 43 12.55 4.79 0.16
CA ALA A 43 13.15 6.10 0.36
C ALA A 43 13.58 6.75 -0.98
N ALA A 44 14.11 5.96 -1.91
CA ALA A 44 14.53 6.44 -3.22
C ALA A 44 13.39 6.93 -4.12
N THR A 45 12.13 6.53 -3.85
CA THR A 45 10.97 7.02 -4.60
C THR A 45 10.65 8.50 -4.33
N GLY A 46 11.06 9.01 -3.18
CA GLY A 46 10.86 10.40 -2.74
C GLY A 46 9.43 10.76 -2.31
N ASN A 47 8.43 9.96 -2.66
CA ASN A 47 7.02 10.23 -2.35
C ASN A 47 6.18 8.99 -2.04
N GLY A 48 6.77 7.80 -2.08
CA GLY A 48 6.12 6.56 -1.66
C GLY A 48 5.89 6.55 -0.16
N ILE A 49 4.78 5.96 0.27
CA ILE A 49 4.41 5.82 1.69
C ILE A 49 4.33 4.35 2.13
N GLY A 50 4.46 3.42 1.19
CA GLY A 50 4.51 1.99 1.42
C GLY A 50 5.13 1.24 0.24
N LEU A 51 5.64 0.04 0.52
CA LEU A 51 6.21 -0.86 -0.48
C LEU A 51 6.11 -2.31 0.01
N ALA A 52 5.60 -3.18 -0.85
CA ALA A 52 5.51 -4.61 -0.57
C ALA A 52 6.61 -5.40 -1.31
N ALA A 53 7.09 -6.49 -0.71
CA ALA A 53 8.14 -7.32 -1.28
C ALA A 53 7.83 -7.82 -2.72
N PRO A 54 6.58 -8.18 -3.09
CA PRO A 54 6.26 -8.50 -4.48
C PRO A 54 6.57 -7.39 -5.48
N GLN A 55 6.58 -6.12 -5.06
CA GLN A 55 6.89 -4.99 -5.95
C GLN A 55 8.39 -4.89 -6.30
N ILE A 56 9.25 -5.55 -5.56
CA ILE A 56 10.68 -5.72 -5.87
C ILE A 56 11.01 -7.16 -6.27
N ASP A 57 10.03 -7.87 -6.84
CA ASP A 57 10.13 -9.26 -7.34
C ASP A 57 10.48 -10.31 -6.27
N VAL A 58 10.07 -10.09 -5.02
CA VAL A 58 10.28 -11.03 -3.90
C VAL A 58 8.94 -11.55 -3.40
N GLY A 59 8.62 -12.82 -3.67
CA GLY A 59 7.32 -13.44 -3.43
C GLY A 59 7.04 -13.82 -1.97
N PHE A 60 7.38 -12.97 -0.99
CA PHE A 60 7.09 -13.17 0.43
C PHE A 60 6.11 -12.12 0.98
N ARG A 61 5.34 -12.52 2.00
CA ARG A 61 4.38 -11.63 2.69
C ARG A 61 5.09 -10.69 3.65
N VAL A 62 5.83 -9.73 3.09
CA VAL A 62 6.50 -8.65 3.81
C VAL A 62 6.16 -7.33 3.14
N ALA A 63 5.78 -6.33 3.93
CA ALA A 63 5.56 -4.98 3.46
C ALA A 63 6.13 -3.98 4.46
N VAL A 64 6.45 -2.77 3.99
CA VAL A 64 6.90 -1.66 4.81
C VAL A 64 6.00 -0.45 4.57
N ILE A 65 5.76 0.32 5.64
CA ILE A 65 5.05 1.60 5.58
C ILE A 65 5.90 2.63 6.29
N ASP A 66 6.05 3.80 5.67
CA ASP A 66 6.77 4.95 6.19
C ASP A 66 6.05 6.24 5.77
N ILE A 67 5.46 6.94 6.72
CA ILE A 67 4.75 8.20 6.49
C ILE A 67 5.37 9.26 7.40
N PRO A 68 6.55 9.78 7.06
CA PRO A 68 7.28 10.72 7.92
C PRO A 68 6.65 12.11 7.95
N ASP A 69 5.91 12.49 6.90
CA ASP A 69 5.32 13.83 6.75
C ASP A 69 3.81 13.77 6.99
N PRO A 70 3.23 14.69 7.80
CA PRO A 70 1.79 14.79 8.00
C PRO A 70 1.03 15.25 6.74
N VAL A 71 1.73 15.66 5.70
CA VAL A 71 1.13 16.06 4.42
C VAL A 71 1.71 15.19 3.30
N THR A 72 0.87 14.34 2.74
CA THR A 72 1.21 13.51 1.57
C THR A 72 0.54 14.07 0.31
N ARG A 73 0.84 13.50 -0.85
CA ARG A 73 0.12 13.79 -2.11
C ARG A 73 -1.39 13.53 -2.03
N TYR A 74 -1.83 12.80 -1.03
CA TYR A 74 -3.24 12.48 -0.76
C TYR A 74 -3.89 13.43 0.25
N GLY A 75 -3.17 14.44 0.75
CA GLY A 75 -3.61 15.38 1.78
C GLY A 75 -3.04 15.07 3.17
N PRO A 76 -3.64 15.66 4.22
CA PRO A 76 -3.20 15.43 5.60
C PRO A 76 -3.41 13.98 6.03
N VAL A 77 -2.40 13.39 6.67
CA VAL A 77 -2.43 12.04 7.20
C VAL A 77 -1.70 12.00 8.55
N THR A 78 -2.08 11.06 9.41
CA THR A 78 -1.34 10.83 10.65
C THR A 78 0.02 10.23 10.30
N PRO A 79 1.14 10.85 10.70
CA PRO A 79 2.47 10.30 10.46
C PRO A 79 2.63 8.92 11.10
N MET A 80 3.34 8.05 10.42
CA MET A 80 3.72 6.72 10.90
C MET A 80 5.20 6.51 10.65
N PRO A 81 5.99 6.09 11.67
CA PRO A 81 7.41 5.79 11.46
C PRO A 81 7.55 4.56 10.57
N PHE A 82 8.72 4.45 9.92
CA PHE A 82 9.07 3.24 9.19
C PHE A 82 8.79 1.99 10.03
N THR A 83 7.95 1.13 9.53
CA THR A 83 7.51 -0.09 10.22
C THR A 83 7.43 -1.25 9.23
N VAL A 84 7.88 -2.42 9.68
CA VAL A 84 7.88 -3.67 8.91
C VAL A 84 6.69 -4.52 9.33
N TYR A 85 5.96 -5.03 8.35
CA TYR A 85 4.79 -5.89 8.52
C TYR A 85 5.08 -7.25 7.89
N VAL A 86 5.28 -8.28 8.73
CA VAL A 86 5.54 -9.65 8.29
C VAL A 86 4.28 -10.48 8.46
N ASN A 87 3.88 -11.20 7.40
CA ASN A 87 2.67 -12.03 7.37
C ASN A 87 1.41 -11.31 7.85
N PRO A 88 1.16 -10.08 7.40
CA PRO A 88 0.01 -9.32 7.87
C PRO A 88 -1.31 -9.96 7.43
N THR A 89 -2.33 -9.81 8.29
CA THR A 89 -3.72 -10.16 8.01
C THR A 89 -4.63 -9.01 8.38
N ILE A 90 -5.70 -8.81 7.59
CA ILE A 90 -6.70 -7.75 7.82
C ILE A 90 -8.01 -8.38 8.28
N SER A 91 -8.61 -7.76 9.29
CA SER A 91 -10.00 -8.00 9.70
C SER A 91 -10.78 -6.68 9.62
N VAL A 92 -11.88 -6.67 8.89
CA VAL A 92 -12.78 -5.50 8.83
C VAL A 92 -13.57 -5.41 10.12
N ILE A 93 -13.50 -4.27 10.80
CA ILE A 93 -14.27 -4.00 12.03
C ILE A 93 -15.62 -3.39 11.68
N ASN A 94 -15.65 -2.52 10.66
CA ASN A 94 -16.86 -1.86 10.20
C ASN A 94 -16.88 -1.83 8.68
N GLU A 95 -18.00 -2.24 8.08
CA GLU A 95 -18.21 -2.34 6.63
C GLU A 95 -18.47 -0.98 5.95
N THR A 96 -18.46 0.14 6.68
CA THR A 96 -18.56 1.46 6.07
C THR A 96 -17.38 1.69 5.12
N VAL A 97 -17.68 1.96 3.86
CA VAL A 97 -16.69 2.23 2.83
C VAL A 97 -16.59 3.72 2.55
N MET A 98 -15.39 4.17 2.21
CA MET A 98 -15.13 5.47 1.59
C MET A 98 -14.19 5.28 0.42
N GLY A 99 -14.25 6.20 -0.53
CA GLY A 99 -13.40 6.18 -1.71
C GLY A 99 -12.28 7.20 -1.62
N TYR A 100 -11.12 6.79 -2.12
CA TYR A 100 -9.96 7.65 -2.32
C TYR A 100 -9.35 7.42 -3.70
N TRP A 101 -8.73 8.46 -4.23
CA TRP A 101 -7.88 8.29 -5.40
C TRP A 101 -6.57 7.65 -4.98
N GLU A 102 -6.29 6.48 -5.52
CA GLU A 102 -5.08 5.71 -5.26
C GLU A 102 -4.14 5.78 -6.46
N GLY A 103 -2.84 5.82 -6.17
CA GLY A 103 -1.77 5.59 -7.14
C GLY A 103 -0.83 4.53 -6.58
N CYS A 104 -0.10 3.85 -7.44
CA CYS A 104 0.79 2.76 -7.08
C CYS A 104 2.15 2.92 -7.77
N LEU A 105 3.24 2.61 -7.07
CA LEU A 105 4.59 2.61 -7.64
C LEU A 105 4.73 1.59 -8.78
N SER A 106 3.96 0.48 -8.72
CA SER A 106 3.90 -0.54 -9.77
C SER A 106 2.93 -0.21 -10.92
N VAL A 107 2.17 0.91 -10.82
CA VAL A 107 1.29 1.43 -11.87
C VAL A 107 1.59 2.93 -12.04
N PRO A 108 2.78 3.26 -12.56
CA PRO A 108 3.25 4.66 -12.59
C PRO A 108 2.37 5.54 -13.46
N ASN A 109 2.25 6.81 -13.06
CA ASN A 109 1.54 7.87 -13.76
C ASN A 109 0.03 7.63 -13.91
N MET A 110 -0.55 6.73 -13.12
CA MET A 110 -1.99 6.45 -13.14
C MET A 110 -2.59 6.62 -11.75
N MET A 111 -3.81 7.13 -11.73
CA MET A 111 -4.64 7.29 -10.54
C MET A 111 -6.00 6.64 -10.76
N GLY A 112 -6.54 6.00 -9.72
CA GLY A 112 -7.86 5.40 -9.79
C GLY A 112 -8.63 5.58 -8.49
N PHE A 113 -9.95 5.79 -8.61
CA PHE A 113 -10.81 5.93 -7.44
C PHE A 113 -11.25 4.56 -6.94
N VAL A 114 -10.87 4.24 -5.71
CA VAL A 114 -11.12 2.94 -5.07
C VAL A 114 -11.86 3.14 -3.76
N GLU A 115 -12.90 2.35 -3.54
CA GLU A 115 -13.66 2.32 -2.29
C GLU A 115 -13.19 1.15 -1.41
N ARG A 116 -12.89 1.46 -0.14
CA ARG A 116 -12.43 0.46 0.84
C ARG A 116 -13.11 0.62 2.19
N PRO A 117 -13.25 -0.48 2.97
CA PRO A 117 -13.62 -0.39 4.38
C PRO A 117 -12.70 0.57 5.14
N GLN A 118 -13.31 1.42 5.97
CA GLN A 118 -12.59 2.52 6.63
C GLN A 118 -12.23 2.23 8.08
N HIS A 119 -12.54 1.05 8.59
CA HIS A 119 -12.20 0.65 9.95
C HIS A 119 -11.76 -0.82 9.94
N ILE A 120 -10.46 -1.03 10.11
CA ILE A 120 -9.83 -2.34 10.03
C ILE A 120 -8.92 -2.60 11.22
N LYS A 121 -8.69 -3.87 11.52
CA LYS A 121 -7.63 -4.34 12.41
C LYS A 121 -6.62 -5.13 11.60
N VAL A 122 -5.35 -4.85 11.79
CA VAL A 122 -4.22 -5.58 11.21
C VAL A 122 -3.52 -6.37 12.32
N ALA A 123 -3.31 -7.67 12.11
CA ALA A 123 -2.42 -8.48 12.92
C ALA A 123 -1.20 -8.88 12.08
N TYR A 124 0.00 -8.79 12.64
CA TYR A 124 1.26 -9.01 11.94
C TYR A 124 2.38 -9.41 12.91
N PHE A 125 3.51 -9.85 12.39
CA PHE A 125 4.76 -9.93 13.15
C PHE A 125 5.63 -8.72 12.81
N ASP A 126 6.26 -8.14 13.83
CA ASP A 126 7.24 -7.08 13.63
C ASP A 126 8.60 -7.64 13.14
N GLU A 127 9.57 -6.76 12.94
CA GLU A 127 10.92 -7.11 12.49
C GLU A 127 11.72 -8.01 13.47
N ASN A 128 11.25 -8.14 14.70
CA ASN A 128 11.82 -9.01 15.74
C ASN A 128 11.03 -10.31 15.90
N GLY A 129 10.05 -10.58 15.03
CA GLY A 129 9.19 -11.76 15.10
C GLY A 129 8.16 -11.72 16.23
N GLN A 130 7.91 -10.54 16.82
CA GLN A 130 6.92 -10.40 17.89
C GLN A 130 5.53 -10.15 17.30
N PRO A 131 4.49 -10.85 17.77
CA PRO A 131 3.13 -10.62 17.30
C PRO A 131 2.63 -9.25 17.74
N GLN A 132 2.10 -8.51 16.79
CA GLN A 132 1.57 -7.15 16.95
C GLN A 132 0.16 -7.04 16.39
N SER A 133 -0.58 -6.05 16.84
CA SER A 133 -1.81 -5.66 16.17
C SER A 133 -2.05 -4.15 16.26
N ILE A 134 -2.64 -3.60 15.21
CA ILE A 134 -3.00 -2.18 15.13
C ILE A 134 -4.41 -2.05 14.56
N GLU A 135 -5.15 -1.10 15.09
CA GLU A 135 -6.47 -0.70 14.59
C GLU A 135 -6.33 0.60 13.82
N LEU A 136 -6.91 0.66 12.63
CA LEU A 136 -6.71 1.74 11.66
C LEU A 136 -8.05 2.24 11.14
N GLN A 137 -8.15 3.55 10.98
CA GLN A 137 -9.34 4.22 10.46
C GLN A 137 -9.00 5.21 9.35
N GLY A 138 -10.01 5.51 8.51
CA GLY A 138 -9.90 6.52 7.48
C GLY A 138 -8.84 6.18 6.43
N PHE A 139 -8.11 7.19 5.98
CA PHE A 139 -7.12 7.04 4.92
C PHE A 139 -6.02 6.01 5.25
N LEU A 140 -5.60 5.88 6.52
CA LEU A 140 -4.63 4.86 6.92
C LEU A 140 -5.16 3.44 6.67
N ALA A 141 -6.46 3.20 6.91
CA ALA A 141 -7.06 1.91 6.57
C ALA A 141 -6.97 1.63 5.06
N THR A 142 -7.09 2.65 4.22
CA THR A 142 -6.91 2.52 2.76
C THR A 142 -5.47 2.18 2.40
N VAL A 143 -4.47 2.88 2.97
CA VAL A 143 -3.04 2.63 2.72
C VAL A 143 -2.67 1.18 3.03
N PHE A 144 -3.04 0.69 4.22
CA PHE A 144 -2.72 -0.67 4.63
C PHE A 144 -3.38 -1.74 3.76
N GLN A 145 -4.61 -1.52 3.34
CA GLN A 145 -5.29 -2.42 2.41
C GLN A 145 -4.62 -2.42 1.04
N HIS A 146 -4.15 -1.25 0.56
CA HIS A 146 -3.43 -1.16 -0.70
C HIS A 146 -2.11 -1.96 -0.67
N GLU A 147 -1.30 -1.75 0.37
CA GLU A 147 -0.01 -2.44 0.47
C GLU A 147 -0.16 -3.96 0.65
N PHE A 148 -1.19 -4.40 1.37
CA PHE A 148 -1.38 -5.83 1.61
C PHE A 148 -2.12 -6.53 0.46
N ASP A 149 -2.83 -5.79 -0.39
CA ASP A 149 -3.32 -6.32 -1.66
C ASP A 149 -2.18 -6.86 -2.54
N HIS A 150 -1.02 -6.18 -2.55
CA HIS A 150 0.16 -6.67 -3.26
C HIS A 150 0.61 -8.04 -2.78
N LEU A 151 0.43 -8.35 -1.50
CA LEU A 151 0.76 -9.66 -0.93
C LEU A 151 -0.22 -10.76 -1.38
N ASP A 152 -1.39 -10.38 -1.85
CA ASP A 152 -2.44 -11.28 -2.35
C ASP A 152 -2.50 -11.29 -3.90
N GLY A 153 -1.52 -10.66 -4.59
CA GLY A 153 -1.46 -10.57 -6.05
C GLY A 153 -2.51 -9.63 -6.64
N VAL A 154 -3.04 -8.71 -5.85
CA VAL A 154 -4.07 -7.74 -6.23
C VAL A 154 -3.45 -6.35 -6.39
N LEU A 155 -3.83 -5.64 -7.44
CA LEU A 155 -3.50 -4.24 -7.64
C LEU A 155 -4.74 -3.37 -7.44
N TYR A 156 -4.58 -2.09 -7.09
CA TYR A 156 -5.72 -1.19 -6.90
C TYR A 156 -6.61 -1.09 -8.16
N VAL A 157 -6.05 -1.27 -9.35
CA VAL A 157 -6.79 -1.28 -10.61
C VAL A 157 -7.84 -2.38 -10.70
N ASP A 158 -7.65 -3.49 -9.96
CA ASP A 158 -8.61 -4.61 -9.91
C ASP A 158 -9.82 -4.28 -9.04
N ARG A 159 -9.72 -3.24 -8.22
CA ARG A 159 -10.79 -2.78 -7.31
C ARG A 159 -11.61 -1.63 -7.89
N LEU A 160 -11.26 -1.16 -9.09
CA LEU A 160 -12.01 -0.11 -9.78
C LEU A 160 -13.43 -0.59 -10.07
N LYS A 161 -14.42 0.14 -9.58
CA LYS A 161 -15.84 -0.10 -9.89
C LYS A 161 -16.29 0.66 -11.13
N ASP A 162 -15.66 1.82 -11.39
CA ASP A 162 -15.95 2.69 -12.52
C ASP A 162 -14.66 3.12 -13.20
N THR A 163 -14.42 2.60 -14.40
CA THR A 163 -13.23 2.94 -15.19
C THR A 163 -13.20 4.39 -15.69
N ARG A 164 -14.31 5.14 -15.61
CA ARG A 164 -14.33 6.59 -15.86
C ARG A 164 -13.58 7.37 -14.78
N LEU A 165 -13.35 6.74 -13.62
CA LEU A 165 -12.56 7.25 -12.50
C LEU A 165 -11.15 6.60 -12.47
N PHE A 166 -10.60 6.35 -13.66
CA PHE A 166 -9.23 5.90 -13.85
C PHE A 166 -8.58 6.80 -14.89
N SER A 167 -7.52 7.49 -14.52
CA SER A 167 -6.91 8.51 -15.37
C SER A 167 -5.40 8.58 -15.21
N PHE A 168 -4.73 9.26 -16.12
CA PHE A 168 -3.36 9.68 -15.88
C PHE A 168 -3.30 10.69 -14.72
N ASP A 169 -2.17 10.72 -14.01
CA ASP A 169 -1.95 11.61 -12.86
C ASP A 169 -2.04 13.09 -13.23
N THR A 170 -1.62 13.46 -14.45
CA THR A 170 -1.75 14.82 -15.00
C THR A 170 -3.21 15.23 -15.19
N GLU A 171 -4.05 14.37 -15.72
CA GLU A 171 -5.48 14.59 -15.90
C GLU A 171 -6.22 14.55 -14.56
N TYR A 172 -5.83 13.65 -13.67
CA TYR A 172 -6.32 13.66 -12.29
C TYR A 172 -6.06 15.01 -11.62
N ALA A 173 -4.83 15.52 -11.68
CA ALA A 173 -4.47 16.80 -11.08
C ALA A 173 -5.25 17.96 -11.71
N ALA A 174 -5.44 17.94 -13.04
CA ALA A 174 -6.13 19.03 -13.75
C ALA A 174 -7.65 19.03 -13.56
N TYR A 175 -8.28 17.85 -13.48
CA TYR A 175 -9.73 17.75 -13.62
C TYR A 175 -10.46 17.17 -12.42
N HIS A 176 -9.78 16.39 -11.57
CA HIS A 176 -10.38 15.75 -10.41
C HIS A 176 -9.94 16.37 -9.08
N LEU A 177 -8.65 16.64 -8.91
CA LEU A 177 -8.13 17.21 -7.67
C LEU A 177 -8.68 18.61 -7.39
N SER A 178 -8.74 19.47 -8.42
CA SER A 178 -9.18 20.87 -8.29
C SER A 178 -10.69 21.04 -8.06
N ARG A 179 -11.50 20.02 -8.37
CA ARG A 179 -12.97 20.09 -8.23
C ARG A 179 -13.48 19.58 -6.89
N GLY A 180 -12.61 19.08 -6.01
CA GLY A 180 -13.04 18.45 -4.75
C GLY A 180 -13.99 17.27 -4.97
N MET A 181 -13.99 16.68 -6.16
CA MET A 181 -14.87 15.58 -6.52
C MET A 181 -14.39 14.30 -5.79
N THR A 182 -14.99 14.09 -4.63
CA THR A 182 -15.27 12.74 -4.18
C THR A 182 -16.59 12.34 -4.86
N PRO A 183 -16.75 11.17 -5.47
CA PRO A 183 -17.98 10.73 -6.14
C PRO A 183 -19.26 10.80 -5.31
N ASN A 184 -19.15 10.96 -3.99
CA ASN A 184 -20.27 11.09 -3.06
C ASN A 184 -20.86 12.52 -2.95
N ASN A 185 -20.38 13.52 -3.71
CA ASN A 185 -20.89 14.89 -3.65
C ASN A 185 -21.84 15.25 -4.80
N GLU A 186 -22.28 14.28 -5.63
CA GLU A 186 -23.23 14.56 -6.74
C GLU A 186 -24.72 14.35 -6.37
N GLU A 187 -25.06 14.09 -5.10
CA GLU A 187 -26.46 14.05 -4.64
C GLU A 187 -26.66 14.97 -3.42
N GLN A 188 -26.82 16.28 -3.72
CA GLN A 188 -27.66 17.21 -2.92
C GLN A 188 -28.29 18.25 -3.83
#